data_ce7d239237e2c06da41b1b90f20cb183
#
_entry.id   ce7d239237e2c06da41b1b90f20cb183
#
_cell.length_a   1.000
_cell.length_b   1.000
_cell.length_c   1.000
_cell.angle_alpha   90.00
_cell.angle_beta   90.00
_cell.angle_gamma   90.00
#
_symmetry.space_group_name_H-M   'P 1'
#
loop_
_entity.id
_entity.type
_entity.pdbx_description
1 polymer ?
#
loop_
_entity_poly.entity_id
_entity_poly.type
_entity_poly.pdbx_seq_one_letter_code
_entity_poly.pdbx_strand_id
1 'polypeptide(L)'
;LLGTVDAQLELGAAAIGGKDSMSGTFLDLDVPPTLISFAIAPLKTGEVLSTEFKAAGHPVYLFSGADADGVKTAWEALHALARSGKVRAAWAVENGLSESVMNMSFGNEIGFSAENTAVDWNALYPGAIVAELTEDTADAVRLGVTTAEPIVRIGDDSGAISELLALNEGVLESVYPSPTAADTTQVPVLSAPADARVAPKIGVAVPKVLIPVFPGTNCEYDSARAVRRAGLEPEILVLNNQSAQDVADSISRFAGAARSSQIIFVPGGFSGGDEPDGSAKFITAFFRNPEVRDATMDLLKNRDGLMLGICNGFQ
;
A
#
# COMPACT_ATOMS: atom_id res chain seq x y z
N LEU A 1 10.89 13.41 -5.38
CA LEU A 1 9.83 13.71 -6.37
C LEU A 1 10.40 13.82 -7.79
N LEU A 2 11.42 14.68 -8.05
CA LEU A 2 12.00 14.85 -9.39
C LEU A 2 12.53 13.53 -9.94
N GLY A 3 13.35 12.78 -9.19
CA GLY A 3 13.86 11.47 -9.63
C GLY A 3 12.76 10.45 -9.94
N THR A 4 11.64 10.48 -9.21
CA THR A 4 10.48 9.63 -9.50
C THR A 4 9.81 10.02 -10.83
N VAL A 5 9.70 11.32 -11.10
CA VAL A 5 9.15 11.82 -12.38
C VAL A 5 10.08 11.48 -13.55
N ASP A 6 11.38 11.71 -13.39
CA ASP A 6 12.38 11.39 -14.42
C ASP A 6 12.37 9.90 -14.74
N ALA A 7 12.37 9.02 -13.73
CA ALA A 7 12.29 7.58 -13.94
C ALA A 7 11.01 7.15 -14.69
N GLN A 8 9.85 7.75 -14.37
CA GLN A 8 8.60 7.46 -15.08
C GLN A 8 8.66 7.89 -16.54
N LEU A 9 9.25 9.07 -16.82
CA LEU A 9 9.39 9.58 -18.18
C LEU A 9 10.36 8.73 -19.00
N GLU A 10 11.51 8.39 -18.42
CA GLU A 10 12.54 7.59 -19.08
C GLU A 10 12.09 6.15 -19.33
N LEU A 11 11.43 5.53 -18.36
CA LEU A 11 10.96 4.13 -18.46
C LEU A 11 9.60 4.01 -19.16
N GLY A 12 8.89 5.11 -19.41
CA GLY A 12 7.56 5.08 -20.01
C GLY A 12 6.50 4.44 -19.11
N ALA A 13 6.72 4.42 -17.79
CA ALA A 13 5.83 3.82 -16.81
C ALA A 13 5.03 4.92 -16.08
N ALA A 14 3.74 5.05 -16.38
CA ALA A 14 2.88 6.05 -15.75
C ALA A 14 2.44 5.60 -14.35
N ALA A 15 2.62 6.46 -13.36
CA ALA A 15 2.00 6.26 -12.06
C ALA A 15 0.50 6.54 -12.11
N ILE A 16 -0.29 5.66 -11.51
CA ILE A 16 -1.74 5.83 -11.34
C ILE A 16 -2.10 6.46 -10.01
N GLY A 17 -1.16 6.50 -9.10
CA GLY A 17 -1.26 7.04 -7.76
C GLY A 17 0.04 6.92 -7.02
N GLY A 18 0.05 7.36 -5.78
CA GLY A 18 1.21 7.29 -4.90
C GLY A 18 0.80 7.48 -3.45
N LYS A 19 1.77 7.31 -2.58
CA LYS A 19 1.68 7.57 -1.15
C LYS A 19 3.00 8.17 -0.69
N ASP A 20 2.93 9.22 0.08
CA ASP A 20 4.04 9.70 0.87
C ASP A 20 3.77 9.41 2.35
N SER A 21 4.82 9.18 3.12
CA SER A 21 4.74 9.18 4.57
C SER A 21 5.35 10.46 5.12
N MET A 22 4.76 10.97 6.21
CA MET A 22 5.37 12.06 6.93
C MET A 22 6.69 11.59 7.55
N SER A 23 7.73 12.40 7.40
CA SER A 23 8.92 12.27 8.23
C SER A 23 8.63 12.84 9.60
N GLY A 24 9.09 12.18 10.64
CA GLY A 24 8.92 12.64 12.01
C GLY A 24 9.66 11.75 12.98
N THR A 25 9.68 12.16 14.25
CA THR A 25 10.26 11.37 15.33
C THR A 25 9.16 10.97 16.28
N PHE A 26 9.12 9.71 16.64
CA PHE A 26 8.27 9.17 17.69
C PHE A 26 9.14 8.52 18.77
N LEU A 27 9.23 9.14 19.93
CA LEU A 27 10.18 8.78 20.97
C LEU A 27 11.61 8.78 20.41
N ASP A 28 12.22 7.59 20.33
CA ASP A 28 13.56 7.33 19.78
C ASP A 28 13.54 6.76 18.34
N LEU A 29 12.36 6.69 17.72
CA LEU A 29 12.21 6.23 16.34
C LEU A 29 12.09 7.42 15.38
N ASP A 30 12.99 7.46 14.41
CA ASP A 30 12.94 8.41 13.31
C ASP A 30 12.25 7.79 12.11
N VAL A 31 11.16 8.40 11.64
CA VAL A 31 10.46 7.97 10.43
C VAL A 31 11.09 8.63 9.21
N PRO A 32 11.73 7.86 8.30
CA PRO A 32 12.31 8.44 7.10
C PRO A 32 11.22 8.93 6.13
N PRO A 33 11.46 10.03 5.39
CA PRO A 33 10.55 10.46 4.33
C PRO A 33 10.51 9.38 3.25
N THR A 34 9.31 8.87 2.97
CA THR A 34 9.11 7.78 2.00
C THR A 34 8.11 8.20 0.94
N LEU A 35 8.48 8.07 -0.34
CA LEU A 35 7.60 8.29 -1.48
C LEU A 35 7.37 6.94 -2.19
N ILE A 36 6.11 6.56 -2.33
CA ILE A 36 5.70 5.35 -3.04
C ILE A 36 4.94 5.75 -4.30
N SER A 37 5.31 5.16 -5.44
CA SER A 37 4.64 5.34 -6.71
C SER A 37 4.01 4.02 -7.16
N PHE A 38 2.73 4.07 -7.54
CA PHE A 38 2.00 2.89 -8.01
C PHE A 38 1.82 2.94 -9.51
N ALA A 39 2.22 1.87 -10.20
CA ALA A 39 1.94 1.65 -11.61
C ALA A 39 1.15 0.34 -11.79
N ILE A 40 0.31 0.28 -12.82
CA ILE A 40 -0.51 -0.90 -13.13
C ILE A 40 -0.23 -1.36 -14.56
N ALA A 41 -0.01 -2.64 -14.73
CA ALA A 41 0.03 -3.32 -16.01
C ALA A 41 -0.93 -4.51 -16.00
N PRO A 42 -1.93 -4.60 -16.89
CA PRO A 42 -2.80 -5.75 -16.99
C PRO A 42 -2.08 -6.92 -17.67
N LEU A 43 -2.24 -8.12 -17.13
CA LEU A 43 -1.73 -9.36 -17.72
C LEU A 43 -2.73 -10.50 -17.49
N LYS A 44 -2.54 -11.62 -18.20
CA LYS A 44 -3.36 -12.82 -18.00
C LYS A 44 -2.86 -13.59 -16.78
N THR A 45 -3.77 -14.22 -16.06
CA THR A 45 -3.47 -14.97 -14.82
C THR A 45 -2.39 -16.05 -15.03
N GLY A 46 -2.37 -16.72 -16.19
CA GLY A 46 -1.35 -17.72 -16.52
C GLY A 46 0.04 -17.15 -16.88
N GLU A 47 0.19 -15.83 -16.95
CA GLU A 47 1.45 -15.13 -17.24
C GLU A 47 2.12 -14.59 -15.96
N VAL A 48 1.48 -14.77 -14.79
CA VAL A 48 2.01 -14.33 -13.50
C VAL A 48 3.18 -15.22 -13.11
N LEU A 49 4.30 -14.58 -12.77
CA LEU A 49 5.47 -15.24 -12.17
C LEU A 49 5.49 -14.93 -10.67
N SER A 50 5.79 -15.92 -9.86
CA SER A 50 6.08 -15.70 -8.44
C SER A 50 7.58 -15.63 -8.21
N THR A 51 7.96 -15.23 -7.01
CA THR A 51 9.34 -14.81 -6.71
C THR A 51 10.24 -15.95 -6.23
N GLU A 52 9.67 -17.01 -5.66
CA GLU A 52 10.45 -18.12 -5.09
C GLU A 52 11.00 -19.06 -6.16
N PHE A 53 12.20 -19.61 -5.97
CA PHE A 53 12.79 -20.64 -6.84
C PHE A 53 11.88 -21.87 -6.99
N LYS A 54 11.82 -22.43 -8.19
CA LYS A 54 10.86 -23.50 -8.53
C LYS A 54 11.47 -24.90 -8.59
N ALA A 55 12.74 -25.02 -8.99
CA ALA A 55 13.39 -26.31 -9.11
C ALA A 55 14.90 -26.19 -8.95
N ALA A 56 15.53 -27.27 -8.49
CA ALA A 56 17.00 -27.37 -8.44
C ALA A 56 17.57 -27.62 -9.83
N GLY A 57 18.79 -27.13 -10.07
CA GLY A 57 19.52 -27.28 -11.31
C GLY A 57 19.23 -26.22 -12.37
N HIS A 58 18.41 -25.24 -12.04
CA HIS A 58 18.10 -24.12 -12.93
C HIS A 58 19.14 -23.01 -12.84
N PRO A 59 19.58 -22.43 -13.97
CA PRO A 59 20.46 -21.28 -13.97
C PRO A 59 19.74 -20.01 -13.50
N VAL A 60 20.48 -19.18 -12.78
CA VAL A 60 19.99 -17.90 -12.23
C VAL A 60 20.78 -16.76 -12.85
N TYR A 61 20.07 -15.74 -13.32
CA TYR A 61 20.62 -14.63 -14.07
C TYR A 61 20.24 -13.28 -13.49
N LEU A 62 21.15 -12.30 -13.65
CA LEU A 62 20.93 -10.89 -13.38
C LEU A 62 20.63 -10.16 -14.68
N PHE A 63 19.46 -9.56 -14.76
CA PHE A 63 19.05 -8.62 -15.80
C PHE A 63 19.23 -7.20 -15.26
N SER A 64 20.21 -6.46 -15.77
CA SER A 64 20.56 -5.12 -15.28
C SER A 64 21.05 -4.22 -16.40
N GLY A 65 21.02 -2.91 -16.18
CA GLY A 65 21.58 -1.91 -17.07
C GLY A 65 22.37 -0.87 -16.30
N ALA A 66 23.31 -0.20 -16.98
CA ALA A 66 24.11 0.87 -16.40
C ALA A 66 23.35 2.21 -16.34
N ASP A 67 22.31 2.33 -17.13
CA ASP A 67 21.44 3.50 -17.27
C ASP A 67 20.00 3.06 -17.62
N ALA A 68 19.10 4.00 -17.82
CA ALA A 68 17.70 3.73 -18.09
C ALA A 68 17.47 2.92 -19.39
N ASP A 69 18.25 3.17 -20.43
CA ASP A 69 18.14 2.44 -21.71
C ASP A 69 18.65 1.00 -21.56
N GLY A 70 19.72 0.81 -20.80
CA GLY A 70 20.22 -0.53 -20.44
C GLY A 70 19.22 -1.31 -19.60
N VAL A 71 18.56 -0.67 -18.63
CA VAL A 71 17.50 -1.28 -17.81
C VAL A 71 16.31 -1.68 -18.68
N LYS A 72 15.85 -0.81 -19.60
CA LYS A 72 14.78 -1.14 -20.56
C LYS A 72 15.13 -2.34 -21.40
N THR A 73 16.35 -2.37 -21.95
CA THR A 73 16.83 -3.49 -22.78
C THR A 73 16.83 -4.80 -21.97
N ALA A 74 17.28 -4.76 -20.71
CA ALA A 74 17.27 -5.91 -19.81
C ALA A 74 15.83 -6.39 -19.53
N TRP A 75 14.89 -5.47 -19.29
CA TRP A 75 13.47 -5.80 -19.09
C TRP A 75 12.82 -6.39 -20.34
N GLU A 76 13.14 -5.87 -21.54
CA GLU A 76 12.65 -6.41 -22.80
C GLU A 76 13.14 -7.84 -23.03
N ALA A 77 14.42 -8.11 -22.77
CA ALA A 77 15.00 -9.45 -22.84
C ALA A 77 14.31 -10.42 -21.86
N LEU A 78 14.18 -10.02 -20.59
CA LEU A 78 13.46 -10.80 -19.57
C LEU A 78 11.99 -11.06 -19.97
N HIS A 79 11.30 -10.05 -20.46
CA HIS A 79 9.91 -10.19 -20.90
C HIS A 79 9.80 -11.17 -22.08
N ALA A 80 10.70 -11.11 -23.05
CA ALA A 80 10.72 -12.06 -24.17
C ALA A 80 10.92 -13.51 -23.69
N LEU A 81 11.82 -13.73 -22.73
CA LEU A 81 12.04 -15.04 -22.09
C LEU A 81 10.82 -15.50 -21.30
N ALA A 82 10.18 -14.59 -20.54
CA ALA A 82 8.95 -14.89 -19.80
C ALA A 82 7.80 -15.30 -20.75
N ARG A 83 7.62 -14.57 -21.85
CA ARG A 83 6.61 -14.88 -22.88
C ARG A 83 6.85 -16.23 -23.57
N SER A 84 8.11 -16.67 -23.65
CA SER A 84 8.45 -17.99 -24.20
C SER A 84 8.40 -19.12 -23.15
N GLY A 85 8.01 -18.81 -21.89
CA GLY A 85 7.90 -19.79 -20.82
C GLY A 85 9.25 -20.23 -20.22
N LYS A 86 10.32 -19.49 -20.49
CA LYS A 86 11.68 -19.82 -20.02
C LYS A 86 11.98 -19.27 -18.64
N VAL A 87 11.26 -18.27 -18.16
CA VAL A 87 11.38 -17.72 -16.80
C VAL A 87 10.48 -18.51 -15.85
N ARG A 88 11.04 -18.95 -14.73
CA ARG A 88 10.33 -19.71 -13.71
C ARG A 88 9.99 -18.86 -12.49
N ALA A 89 10.91 -17.97 -12.09
CA ALA A 89 10.75 -17.04 -10.98
C ALA A 89 11.54 -15.76 -11.29
N ALA A 90 11.10 -14.65 -10.71
CA ALA A 90 11.80 -13.37 -10.85
C ALA A 90 11.65 -12.52 -9.60
N TRP A 91 12.70 -11.80 -9.22
CA TRP A 91 12.79 -10.91 -8.05
C TRP A 91 13.38 -9.57 -8.44
N ALA A 92 12.71 -8.46 -8.12
CA ALA A 92 13.30 -7.13 -8.26
C ALA A 92 14.40 -6.93 -7.20
N VAL A 93 15.58 -6.50 -7.63
CA VAL A 93 16.70 -6.27 -6.72
C VAL A 93 16.48 -4.98 -5.94
N GLU A 94 16.44 -5.06 -4.63
CA GLU A 94 16.27 -3.92 -3.73
C GLU A 94 17.56 -3.60 -2.95
N ASN A 95 18.05 -4.51 -2.12
CA ASN A 95 19.20 -4.30 -1.23
C ASN A 95 20.44 -5.10 -1.64
N GLY A 96 20.49 -5.59 -2.88
CA GLY A 96 21.61 -6.35 -3.41
C GLY A 96 21.25 -7.77 -3.85
N LEU A 97 22.22 -8.43 -4.48
CA LEU A 97 22.00 -9.77 -5.06
C LEU A 97 21.95 -10.85 -3.99
N SER A 98 22.72 -10.71 -2.90
CA SER A 98 22.69 -11.66 -1.78
C SER A 98 21.32 -11.76 -1.17
N GLU A 99 20.68 -10.62 -0.85
CA GLU A 99 19.31 -10.59 -0.35
C GLU A 99 18.33 -11.19 -1.34
N SER A 100 18.46 -10.84 -2.63
CA SER A 100 17.56 -11.33 -3.68
C SER A 100 17.54 -12.86 -3.76
N VAL A 101 18.70 -13.51 -3.82
CA VAL A 101 18.77 -14.98 -3.92
C VAL A 101 18.35 -15.66 -2.61
N MET A 102 18.60 -15.05 -1.44
CA MET A 102 18.08 -15.55 -0.16
C MET A 102 16.57 -15.53 -0.13
N ASN A 103 15.94 -14.40 -0.46
CA ASN A 103 14.48 -14.27 -0.51
C ASN A 103 13.84 -15.25 -1.51
N MET A 104 14.45 -15.42 -2.68
CA MET A 104 14.00 -16.40 -3.67
C MET A 104 14.12 -17.85 -3.19
N SER A 105 15.03 -18.13 -2.25
CA SER A 105 15.24 -19.46 -1.68
C SER A 105 14.21 -19.83 -0.61
N PHE A 106 13.63 -18.87 0.10
CA PHE A 106 12.80 -19.12 1.30
C PHE A 106 11.52 -19.91 1.00
N GLY A 107 10.80 -19.55 -0.08
CA GLY A 107 9.44 -20.05 -0.31
C GLY A 107 9.33 -21.56 -0.52
N ASN A 108 10.26 -22.17 -1.26
CA ASN A 108 10.29 -23.59 -1.56
C ASN A 108 11.51 -24.32 -0.99
N GLU A 109 12.29 -23.67 -0.14
CA GLU A 109 13.51 -24.21 0.47
C GLU A 109 14.54 -24.71 -0.57
N ILE A 110 14.56 -24.10 -1.77
CA ILE A 110 15.49 -24.42 -2.84
C ILE A 110 16.76 -23.60 -2.65
N GLY A 111 17.89 -24.28 -2.51
CA GLY A 111 19.17 -23.64 -2.30
C GLY A 111 19.70 -22.95 -3.55
N PHE A 112 20.78 -22.22 -3.36
CA PHE A 112 21.49 -21.52 -4.44
C PHE A 112 23.00 -21.65 -4.26
N SER A 113 23.72 -21.80 -5.37
CA SER A 113 25.18 -21.77 -5.41
C SER A 113 25.64 -20.73 -6.41
N ALA A 114 26.33 -19.71 -5.93
CA ALA A 114 26.94 -18.69 -6.77
C ALA A 114 28.11 -19.28 -7.59
N GLU A 115 28.17 -18.94 -8.87
CA GLU A 115 29.25 -19.30 -9.78
C GLU A 115 30.03 -18.06 -10.23
N ASN A 116 29.44 -16.89 -10.15
CA ASN A 116 30.03 -15.64 -10.59
C ASN A 116 30.68 -14.89 -9.42
N THR A 117 32.00 -14.80 -9.43
CA THR A 117 32.80 -14.09 -8.45
C THR A 117 33.12 -12.64 -8.86
N ALA A 118 32.74 -12.23 -10.08
CA ALA A 118 33.04 -10.92 -10.61
C ALA A 118 31.97 -9.87 -10.31
N VAL A 119 30.76 -10.32 -9.90
CA VAL A 119 29.68 -9.40 -9.48
C VAL A 119 29.88 -8.99 -8.02
N ASP A 120 29.52 -7.76 -7.71
CA ASP A 120 29.41 -7.33 -6.32
C ASP A 120 28.05 -7.74 -5.77
N TRP A 121 28.04 -8.73 -4.88
CA TRP A 121 26.82 -9.32 -4.31
C TRP A 121 26.06 -8.38 -3.39
N ASN A 122 26.69 -7.32 -2.90
CA ASN A 122 26.11 -6.37 -1.95
C ASN A 122 25.88 -4.96 -2.56
N ALA A 123 26.27 -4.76 -3.81
CA ALA A 123 26.03 -3.50 -4.49
C ALA A 123 24.53 -3.31 -4.80
N LEU A 124 24.14 -2.05 -4.92
CA LEU A 124 22.81 -1.68 -5.40
C LEU A 124 22.76 -1.77 -6.93
N TYR A 125 21.75 -2.41 -7.46
CA TYR A 125 21.50 -2.54 -8.90
C TYR A 125 20.12 -1.95 -9.22
N PRO A 126 19.99 -0.62 -9.36
CA PRO A 126 18.69 0.01 -9.59
C PRO A 126 18.00 -0.52 -10.83
N GLY A 127 16.75 -0.96 -10.68
CA GLY A 127 15.95 -1.52 -11.77
C GLY A 127 16.33 -2.92 -12.23
N ALA A 128 17.31 -3.57 -11.58
CA ALA A 128 17.70 -4.92 -11.94
C ALA A 128 16.71 -5.98 -11.43
N ILE A 129 16.70 -7.11 -12.12
CA ILE A 129 15.87 -8.27 -11.79
C ILE A 129 16.75 -9.51 -11.77
N VAL A 130 16.64 -10.32 -10.71
CA VAL A 130 17.20 -11.68 -10.66
C VAL A 130 16.12 -12.64 -11.13
N ALA A 131 16.47 -13.55 -12.04
CA ALA A 131 15.52 -14.52 -12.57
C ALA A 131 16.09 -15.95 -12.63
N GLU A 132 15.26 -16.93 -12.28
CA GLU A 132 15.46 -18.35 -12.50
C GLU A 132 14.97 -18.72 -13.90
N LEU A 133 15.83 -19.32 -14.70
CA LEU A 133 15.52 -19.73 -16.07
C LEU A 133 15.56 -21.25 -16.23
N THR A 134 14.84 -21.78 -17.23
CA THR A 134 14.89 -23.21 -17.57
C THR A 134 16.11 -23.58 -18.41
N GLU A 135 16.79 -22.63 -19.00
CA GLU A 135 17.95 -22.82 -19.90
C GLU A 135 18.86 -21.58 -19.85
N ASP A 136 20.07 -21.72 -20.37
CA ASP A 136 21.04 -20.63 -20.45
C ASP A 136 20.63 -19.55 -21.44
N THR A 137 21.03 -18.30 -21.18
CA THR A 137 20.87 -17.15 -22.07
C THR A 137 22.17 -16.35 -22.17
N ALA A 138 22.35 -15.67 -23.30
CA ALA A 138 23.41 -14.69 -23.50
C ALA A 138 22.98 -13.24 -23.17
N ASP A 139 21.71 -13.03 -22.90
CA ASP A 139 21.10 -11.68 -22.75
C ASP A 139 21.25 -11.12 -21.33
N ALA A 140 21.86 -11.85 -20.40
CA ALA A 140 21.98 -11.48 -18.99
C ALA A 140 23.25 -12.06 -18.36
N VAL A 141 23.60 -11.57 -17.18
CA VAL A 141 24.76 -12.03 -16.42
C VAL A 141 24.40 -13.25 -15.59
N ARG A 142 25.04 -14.39 -15.87
CA ARG A 142 24.84 -15.60 -15.06
C ARG A 142 25.39 -15.38 -13.64
N LEU A 143 24.56 -15.64 -12.64
CA LEU A 143 24.91 -15.53 -11.21
C LEU A 143 25.32 -16.88 -10.62
N GLY A 144 24.60 -17.94 -10.98
CA GLY A 144 24.80 -19.27 -10.41
C GLY A 144 23.70 -20.24 -10.79
N VAL A 145 23.48 -21.22 -9.94
CA VAL A 145 22.53 -22.30 -10.15
C VAL A 145 21.75 -22.61 -8.86
N THR A 146 20.48 -22.95 -8.98
CA THR A 146 19.67 -23.45 -7.89
C THR A 146 20.07 -24.87 -7.50
N THR A 147 19.98 -25.22 -6.22
CA THR A 147 20.41 -26.53 -5.69
C THR A 147 19.29 -27.20 -4.89
N ALA A 148 19.32 -28.56 -4.85
CA ALA A 148 18.39 -29.33 -4.03
C ALA A 148 18.72 -29.28 -2.52
N GLU A 149 19.95 -28.94 -2.19
CA GLU A 149 20.37 -28.76 -0.81
C GLU A 149 19.90 -27.39 -0.30
N PRO A 150 19.18 -27.31 0.84
CA PRO A 150 18.59 -26.07 1.32
C PRO A 150 19.65 -25.15 1.97
N ILE A 151 20.65 -24.76 1.18
CA ILE A 151 21.74 -23.90 1.58
C ILE A 151 21.97 -22.85 0.49
N VAL A 152 22.16 -21.60 0.88
CA VAL A 152 22.63 -20.53 0.01
C VAL A 152 24.16 -20.43 0.14
N ARG A 153 24.89 -20.45 -0.98
CA ARG A 153 26.37 -20.33 -1.03
C ARG A 153 26.75 -19.17 -1.94
N ILE A 154 27.53 -18.23 -1.42
CA ILE A 154 28.05 -17.07 -2.15
C ILE A 154 29.52 -16.90 -1.79
N GLY A 155 30.44 -17.23 -2.72
CA GLY A 155 31.85 -17.24 -2.42
C GLY A 155 32.19 -18.26 -1.32
N ASP A 156 32.87 -17.80 -0.30
CA ASP A 156 33.24 -18.62 0.87
C ASP A 156 32.15 -18.67 1.94
N ASP A 157 31.10 -17.85 1.80
CA ASP A 157 29.99 -17.76 2.76
C ASP A 157 28.89 -18.77 2.41
N SER A 158 28.28 -19.34 3.44
CA SER A 158 27.11 -20.20 3.28
C SER A 158 26.20 -20.15 4.51
N GLY A 159 24.90 -20.33 4.28
CA GLY A 159 23.90 -20.37 5.34
C GLY A 159 22.77 -21.32 5.00
N ALA A 160 22.30 -22.08 6.01
CA ALA A 160 21.09 -22.87 5.87
C ALA A 160 19.88 -21.96 5.69
N ILE A 161 18.98 -22.29 4.77
CA ILE A 161 17.79 -21.48 4.49
C ILE A 161 16.95 -21.26 5.73
N SER A 162 16.79 -22.27 6.58
CA SER A 162 16.04 -22.15 7.83
C SER A 162 16.62 -21.13 8.82
N GLU A 163 17.96 -21.03 8.89
CA GLU A 163 18.64 -20.05 9.73
C GLU A 163 18.53 -18.64 9.16
N LEU A 164 18.71 -18.50 7.83
CA LEU A 164 18.57 -17.22 7.14
C LEU A 164 17.13 -16.68 7.22
N LEU A 165 16.14 -17.56 7.08
CA LEU A 165 14.73 -17.19 7.21
C LEU A 165 14.41 -16.75 8.64
N ALA A 166 14.88 -17.47 9.65
CA ALA A 166 14.67 -17.09 11.04
C ALA A 166 15.31 -15.73 11.39
N LEU A 167 16.48 -15.42 10.82
CA LEU A 167 17.09 -14.10 10.96
C LEU A 167 16.25 -13.02 10.28
N ASN A 168 15.76 -13.27 9.07
CA ASN A 168 14.95 -12.31 8.31
C ASN A 168 13.61 -12.01 8.99
N GLU A 169 12.90 -13.04 9.44
CA GLU A 169 11.62 -12.89 10.15
C GLU A 169 11.78 -12.28 11.55
N GLY A 170 12.92 -12.54 12.21
CA GLY A 170 13.20 -12.05 13.54
C GLY A 170 13.51 -10.56 13.66
N VAL A 171 13.80 -9.87 12.56
CA VAL A 171 14.25 -8.46 12.60
C VAL A 171 13.25 -7.53 13.29
N LEU A 172 11.97 -7.69 13.02
CA LEU A 172 10.90 -6.86 13.59
C LEU A 172 10.17 -7.51 14.76
N GLU A 173 10.54 -8.72 15.18
CA GLU A 173 9.80 -9.50 16.18
C GLU A 173 9.69 -8.81 17.54
N SER A 174 10.67 -7.99 17.90
CA SER A 174 10.65 -7.21 19.15
C SER A 174 9.66 -6.03 19.10
N VAL A 175 9.28 -5.56 17.92
CA VAL A 175 8.38 -4.42 17.71
C VAL A 175 6.99 -4.90 17.28
N TYR A 176 6.97 -5.90 16.41
CA TYR A 176 5.73 -6.52 15.86
C TYR A 176 5.81 -8.05 16.00
N PRO A 177 5.51 -8.58 17.19
CA PRO A 177 5.59 -10.03 17.42
C PRO A 177 4.61 -10.79 16.51
N SER A 178 5.12 -11.76 15.74
CA SER A 178 4.32 -12.62 14.87
C SER A 178 3.36 -13.53 15.64
N PRO A 179 3.72 -14.12 16.80
CA PRO A 179 2.79 -14.87 17.60
C PRO A 179 1.86 -13.92 18.37
N THR A 180 0.67 -13.70 17.85
CA THR A 180 -0.42 -13.15 18.67
C THR A 180 -1.05 -14.26 19.48
N ALA A 181 -1.44 -13.96 20.74
CA ALA A 181 -2.23 -14.89 21.53
C ALA A 181 -3.47 -15.30 20.70
N ALA A 182 -3.67 -16.61 20.55
CA ALA A 182 -4.81 -17.12 19.79
C ALA A 182 -6.11 -16.63 20.46
N ASP A 183 -6.77 -15.68 19.83
CA ASP A 183 -8.12 -15.29 20.23
C ASP A 183 -9.09 -16.38 19.76
N THR A 184 -9.57 -17.17 20.69
CA THR A 184 -10.56 -18.21 20.45
C THR A 184 -12.00 -17.69 20.48
N THR A 185 -12.20 -16.38 20.62
CA THR A 185 -13.52 -15.78 20.59
C THR A 185 -14.18 -16.02 19.25
N GLN A 186 -15.31 -16.70 19.25
CA GLN A 186 -16.07 -16.90 18.02
C GLN A 186 -16.64 -15.56 17.57
N VAL A 187 -16.19 -15.08 16.41
CA VAL A 187 -16.77 -13.90 15.78
C VAL A 187 -18.17 -14.25 15.28
N PRO A 188 -19.23 -13.56 15.75
CA PRO A 188 -20.57 -13.83 15.26
C PRO A 188 -20.65 -13.52 13.76
N VAL A 189 -21.19 -14.46 13.00
CA VAL A 189 -21.48 -14.24 11.57
C VAL A 189 -22.70 -13.33 11.49
N LEU A 190 -22.46 -12.05 11.19
CA LEU A 190 -23.53 -11.08 10.95
C LEU A 190 -23.87 -11.10 9.46
N SER A 191 -25.06 -11.56 9.13
CA SER A 191 -25.60 -11.48 7.76
C SER A 191 -26.93 -10.73 7.77
N ALA A 192 -27.08 -9.77 6.85
CA ALA A 192 -28.37 -9.18 6.55
C ALA A 192 -29.06 -10.00 5.46
N PRO A 193 -30.35 -10.38 5.61
CA PRO A 193 -31.09 -11.04 4.53
C PRO A 193 -31.09 -10.16 3.27
N ALA A 194 -30.82 -10.75 2.10
CA ALA A 194 -30.70 -10.02 0.84
C ALA A 194 -32.00 -9.31 0.40
N ASP A 195 -33.13 -9.77 0.91
CA ASP A 195 -34.48 -9.27 0.66
C ASP A 195 -34.97 -8.23 1.69
N ALA A 196 -34.23 -8.02 2.78
CA ALA A 196 -34.56 -7.06 3.83
C ALA A 196 -34.16 -5.60 3.49
N ARG A 197 -34.33 -5.16 2.25
CA ARG A 197 -34.14 -3.73 1.91
C ARG A 197 -35.31 -2.91 2.48
N VAL A 198 -35.05 -2.26 3.61
CA VAL A 198 -35.99 -1.31 4.17
C VAL A 198 -35.86 0.00 3.39
N ALA A 199 -36.99 0.48 2.85
CA ALA A 199 -37.03 1.82 2.24
C ALA A 199 -36.72 2.88 3.32
N PRO A 200 -35.85 3.87 3.04
CA PRO A 200 -35.56 4.92 4.01
C PRO A 200 -36.82 5.72 4.33
N LYS A 201 -36.98 6.11 5.58
CA LYS A 201 -38.12 6.95 6.02
C LYS A 201 -38.03 8.36 5.47
N ILE A 202 -36.85 8.80 5.07
CA ILE A 202 -36.60 10.13 4.51
C ILE A 202 -37.08 10.13 3.05
N GLY A 203 -38.24 10.71 2.79
CA GLY A 203 -38.80 10.86 1.45
C GLY A 203 -38.23 12.07 0.70
N VAL A 204 -36.92 12.07 0.39
CA VAL A 204 -36.27 13.14 -0.36
C VAL A 204 -35.89 12.60 -1.74
N ALA A 205 -36.23 13.32 -2.80
CA ALA A 205 -36.00 12.87 -4.18
C ALA A 205 -34.49 12.75 -4.51
N VAL A 206 -33.69 13.70 -4.02
CA VAL A 206 -32.20 13.67 -4.15
C VAL A 206 -31.61 13.96 -2.76
N PRO A 207 -31.11 12.92 -2.06
CA PRO A 207 -30.51 13.12 -0.76
C PRO A 207 -29.22 13.96 -0.84
N LYS A 208 -29.06 14.87 0.13
CA LYS A 208 -27.83 15.65 0.30
C LYS A 208 -26.83 14.92 1.18
N VAL A 209 -25.57 15.00 0.78
CA VAL A 209 -24.42 14.44 1.50
C VAL A 209 -23.50 15.58 1.93
N LEU A 210 -23.46 15.86 3.21
CA LEU A 210 -22.52 16.83 3.79
C LEU A 210 -21.13 16.21 3.90
N ILE A 211 -20.15 16.85 3.28
CA ILE A 211 -18.73 16.44 3.28
C ILE A 211 -17.94 17.50 4.04
N PRO A 212 -17.74 17.36 5.35
CA PRO A 212 -16.91 18.30 6.12
C PRO A 212 -15.44 18.13 5.78
N VAL A 213 -14.77 19.25 5.54
CA VAL A 213 -13.33 19.30 5.24
C VAL A 213 -12.63 19.95 6.42
N PHE A 214 -11.93 19.12 7.18
CA PHE A 214 -11.11 19.56 8.31
C PHE A 214 -9.70 19.94 7.84
N PRO A 215 -8.92 20.72 8.62
CA PRO A 215 -7.51 20.91 8.34
C PRO A 215 -6.78 19.57 8.21
N GLY A 216 -6.13 19.34 7.06
CA GLY A 216 -5.49 18.07 6.75
C GLY A 216 -6.39 17.00 6.12
N THR A 217 -7.67 17.25 5.94
CA THR A 217 -8.55 16.39 5.12
C THR A 217 -8.12 16.47 3.65
N ASN A 218 -8.16 15.34 2.95
CA ASN A 218 -8.08 15.28 1.50
C ASN A 218 -9.11 14.26 0.95
N CYS A 219 -9.16 14.12 -0.37
CA CYS A 219 -10.17 13.30 -1.08
C CYS A 219 -11.62 13.84 -1.03
N GLU A 220 -11.85 15.08 -0.61
CA GLU A 220 -13.20 15.68 -0.60
C GLU A 220 -13.82 15.78 -2.01
N TYR A 221 -13.01 16.10 -3.01
CA TYR A 221 -13.45 16.17 -4.39
C TYR A 221 -13.75 14.79 -4.99
N ASP A 222 -12.94 13.79 -4.67
CA ASP A 222 -13.16 12.41 -5.08
C ASP A 222 -14.41 11.83 -4.40
N SER A 223 -14.60 12.12 -3.12
CA SER A 223 -15.79 11.78 -2.37
C SER A 223 -17.03 12.42 -2.98
N ALA A 224 -16.98 13.71 -3.31
CA ALA A 224 -18.08 14.42 -3.96
C ALA A 224 -18.41 13.84 -5.34
N ARG A 225 -17.38 13.43 -6.10
CA ARG A 225 -17.55 12.77 -7.41
C ARG A 225 -18.24 11.40 -7.26
N ALA A 226 -17.84 10.61 -6.27
CA ALA A 226 -18.46 9.33 -5.97
C ALA A 226 -19.92 9.48 -5.55
N VAL A 227 -20.22 10.48 -4.70
CA VAL A 227 -21.56 10.85 -4.27
C VAL A 227 -22.46 11.21 -5.47
N ARG A 228 -21.97 12.05 -6.40
CA ARG A 228 -22.73 12.40 -7.63
C ARG A 228 -22.97 11.18 -8.51
N ARG A 229 -22.00 10.29 -8.65
CA ARG A 229 -22.15 9.03 -9.42
C ARG A 229 -23.23 8.12 -8.81
N ALA A 230 -23.41 8.16 -7.50
CA ALA A 230 -24.47 7.45 -6.81
C ALA A 230 -25.86 8.13 -6.93
N GLY A 231 -25.98 9.27 -7.62
CA GLY A 231 -27.23 10.00 -7.79
C GLY A 231 -27.58 10.89 -6.61
N LEU A 232 -26.63 11.23 -5.76
CA LEU A 232 -26.80 12.06 -4.57
C LEU A 232 -26.18 13.46 -4.78
N GLU A 233 -26.56 14.44 -3.97
CA GLU A 233 -26.05 15.81 -4.03
C GLU A 233 -24.98 16.05 -2.95
N PRO A 234 -23.68 16.21 -3.30
CA PRO A 234 -22.64 16.51 -2.31
C PRO A 234 -22.58 18.01 -2.01
N GLU A 235 -22.43 18.32 -0.74
CA GLU A 235 -22.12 19.65 -0.22
C GLU A 235 -20.77 19.59 0.50
N ILE A 236 -19.72 20.18 -0.09
CA ILE A 236 -18.39 20.30 0.54
C ILE A 236 -18.40 21.50 1.46
N LEU A 237 -18.13 21.29 2.75
CA LEU A 237 -18.08 22.33 3.77
C LEU A 237 -16.70 22.43 4.38
N VAL A 238 -15.93 23.47 4.01
CA VAL A 238 -14.62 23.73 4.60
C VAL A 238 -14.80 24.31 6.01
N LEU A 239 -14.11 23.69 6.97
CA LEU A 239 -14.08 24.08 8.37
C LEU A 239 -12.78 24.84 8.65
N ASN A 240 -12.91 26.12 9.02
CA ASN A 240 -11.77 26.98 9.32
C ASN A 240 -11.44 26.90 10.81
N ASN A 241 -10.13 26.98 11.14
CA ASN A 241 -9.64 26.90 12.51
C ASN A 241 -8.51 27.92 12.82
N GLN A 242 -8.37 28.97 12.02
CA GLN A 242 -7.28 29.93 12.18
C GLN A 242 -7.51 30.87 13.37
N SER A 243 -8.77 31.02 13.81
CA SER A 243 -9.15 31.79 14.99
C SER A 243 -10.28 31.10 15.75
N ALA A 244 -10.50 31.51 17.00
CA ALA A 244 -11.64 31.04 17.79
C ALA A 244 -12.99 31.39 17.13
N GLN A 245 -13.06 32.52 16.44
CA GLN A 245 -14.27 32.92 15.71
C GLN A 245 -14.50 32.00 14.50
N ASP A 246 -13.44 31.64 13.74
CA ASP A 246 -13.56 30.70 12.61
C ASP A 246 -14.10 29.34 13.06
N VAL A 247 -13.63 28.86 14.22
CA VAL A 247 -14.13 27.60 14.81
C VAL A 247 -15.60 27.72 15.17
N ALA A 248 -16.03 28.81 15.82
CA ALA A 248 -17.42 29.03 16.19
C ALA A 248 -18.33 29.14 14.95
N ASP A 249 -17.91 29.87 13.93
CA ASP A 249 -18.63 29.99 12.66
C ASP A 249 -18.70 28.66 11.92
N SER A 250 -17.63 27.86 11.92
CA SER A 250 -17.59 26.53 11.34
C SER A 250 -18.53 25.57 12.04
N ILE A 251 -18.64 25.62 13.36
CA ILE A 251 -19.58 24.84 14.16
C ILE A 251 -21.02 25.16 13.74
N SER A 252 -21.38 26.43 13.72
CA SER A 252 -22.74 26.87 13.37
C SER A 252 -23.13 26.54 11.93
N ARG A 253 -22.17 26.71 10.99
CA ARG A 253 -22.33 26.33 9.57
C ARG A 253 -22.53 24.82 9.41
N PHE A 254 -21.70 24.02 10.09
CA PHE A 254 -21.84 22.56 10.06
C PHE A 254 -23.19 22.11 10.61
N ALA A 255 -23.59 22.62 11.78
CA ALA A 255 -24.88 22.26 12.40
C ALA A 255 -26.06 22.64 11.49
N GLY A 256 -26.00 23.80 10.83
CA GLY A 256 -26.99 24.23 9.85
C GLY A 256 -27.07 23.29 8.64
N ALA A 257 -25.92 22.95 8.05
CA ALA A 257 -25.83 22.04 6.91
C ALA A 257 -26.29 20.62 7.28
N ALA A 258 -25.87 20.10 8.45
CA ALA A 258 -26.25 18.77 8.92
C ALA A 258 -27.78 18.64 9.11
N ARG A 259 -28.46 19.68 9.56
CA ARG A 259 -29.95 19.69 9.70
C ARG A 259 -30.68 19.59 8.36
N SER A 260 -30.04 20.00 7.26
CA SER A 260 -30.62 19.93 5.90
C SER A 260 -30.13 18.74 5.08
N SER A 261 -29.11 18.01 5.55
CA SER A 261 -28.53 16.85 4.89
C SER A 261 -29.16 15.54 5.37
N GLN A 262 -29.00 14.48 4.58
CA GLN A 262 -29.44 13.11 4.90
C GLN A 262 -28.27 12.20 5.23
N ILE A 263 -27.05 12.57 4.80
CA ILE A 263 -25.84 11.81 5.04
C ILE A 263 -24.74 12.78 5.45
N ILE A 264 -23.92 12.41 6.43
CA ILE A 264 -22.62 13.01 6.72
C ILE A 264 -21.55 12.05 6.23
N PHE A 265 -20.67 12.52 5.36
CA PHE A 265 -19.54 11.73 4.84
C PHE A 265 -18.23 12.40 5.24
N VAL A 266 -17.51 11.81 6.19
CA VAL A 266 -16.21 12.30 6.67
C VAL A 266 -15.11 11.64 5.86
N PRO A 267 -14.39 12.40 5.00
CA PRO A 267 -13.31 11.87 4.16
C PRO A 267 -12.08 11.47 4.96
N GLY A 268 -11.11 10.91 4.26
CA GLY A 268 -9.79 10.60 4.78
C GLY A 268 -8.84 11.80 4.80
N GLY A 269 -7.61 11.55 5.13
CA GLY A 269 -6.53 12.52 5.24
C GLY A 269 -5.77 12.36 6.56
N PHE A 270 -5.16 13.46 7.00
CA PHE A 270 -4.36 13.52 8.22
C PHE A 270 -4.76 14.77 9.05
N SER A 271 -5.98 14.77 9.58
CA SER A 271 -6.48 15.92 10.33
C SER A 271 -5.73 16.10 11.66
N GLY A 272 -4.97 17.19 11.75
CA GLY A 272 -4.14 17.48 12.92
C GLY A 272 -2.78 16.78 12.92
N GLY A 273 -2.38 16.13 11.82
CA GLY A 273 -1.16 15.35 11.67
C GLY A 273 -1.29 13.91 12.15
N ASP A 274 -0.30 13.09 11.77
CA ASP A 274 -0.16 11.73 12.28
C ASP A 274 0.55 11.77 13.63
N GLU A 275 -0.20 11.65 14.70
CA GLU A 275 0.35 11.55 16.03
C GLU A 275 0.17 10.13 16.58
N PRO A 276 1.02 9.69 17.54
CA PRO A 276 0.99 8.33 18.08
C PRO A 276 -0.36 7.88 18.62
N ASP A 277 -1.11 8.80 19.20
CA ASP A 277 -2.42 8.53 19.80
C ASP A 277 -3.59 8.62 18.80
N GLY A 278 -3.30 8.73 17.50
CA GLY A 278 -4.28 8.80 16.43
C GLY A 278 -4.41 10.18 15.78
N SER A 279 -4.63 10.19 14.48
CA SER A 279 -4.67 11.39 13.65
C SER A 279 -6.02 12.12 13.66
N ALA A 280 -7.08 11.54 14.23
CA ALA A 280 -8.43 12.10 14.19
C ALA A 280 -8.81 13.00 15.37
N LYS A 281 -7.84 13.46 16.16
CA LYS A 281 -8.10 14.23 17.39
C LYS A 281 -8.95 15.50 17.14
N PHE A 282 -8.62 16.24 16.09
CA PHE A 282 -9.36 17.47 15.77
C PHE A 282 -10.80 17.16 15.35
N ILE A 283 -11.02 16.15 14.52
CA ILE A 283 -12.36 15.68 14.12
C ILE A 283 -13.17 15.24 15.34
N THR A 284 -12.55 14.44 16.21
CA THR A 284 -13.17 13.96 17.44
C THR A 284 -13.56 15.12 18.38
N ALA A 285 -12.67 16.09 18.55
CA ALA A 285 -12.95 17.29 19.37
C ALA A 285 -14.12 18.10 18.79
N PHE A 286 -14.14 18.27 17.46
CA PHE A 286 -15.22 18.98 16.77
C PHE A 286 -16.58 18.30 16.97
N PHE A 287 -16.66 16.97 16.81
CA PHE A 287 -17.92 16.22 17.03
C PHE A 287 -18.35 16.13 18.49
N ARG A 288 -17.45 16.41 19.45
CA ARG A 288 -17.81 16.55 20.87
C ARG A 288 -18.44 17.89 21.21
N ASN A 289 -18.33 18.90 20.33
CA ASN A 289 -19.05 20.15 20.54
C ASN A 289 -20.55 19.89 20.64
N PRO A 290 -21.28 20.47 21.62
CA PRO A 290 -22.71 20.19 21.84
C PRO A 290 -23.57 20.45 20.61
N GLU A 291 -23.37 21.58 19.91
CA GLU A 291 -24.17 21.94 18.74
C GLU A 291 -23.97 20.97 17.57
N VAL A 292 -22.72 20.58 17.29
CA VAL A 292 -22.36 19.61 16.26
C VAL A 292 -22.92 18.24 16.62
N ARG A 293 -22.69 17.81 17.86
CA ARG A 293 -23.21 16.53 18.37
C ARG A 293 -24.72 16.44 18.24
N ASP A 294 -25.43 17.46 18.71
CA ASP A 294 -26.90 17.45 18.72
C ASP A 294 -27.47 17.44 17.29
N ALA A 295 -26.87 18.18 16.34
CA ALA A 295 -27.27 18.14 14.94
C ALA A 295 -26.97 16.76 14.29
N THR A 296 -25.83 16.15 14.62
CA THR A 296 -25.46 14.82 14.13
C THR A 296 -26.37 13.74 14.72
N MET A 297 -26.63 13.79 16.02
CA MET A 297 -27.51 12.83 16.68
C MET A 297 -28.96 12.98 16.23
N ASP A 298 -29.43 14.19 15.94
CA ASP A 298 -30.76 14.42 15.33
C ASP A 298 -30.82 13.72 13.94
N LEU A 299 -29.78 13.89 13.10
CA LEU A 299 -29.71 13.20 11.82
C LEU A 299 -29.82 11.68 12.00
N LEU A 300 -29.01 11.10 12.89
CA LEU A 300 -28.89 9.65 13.04
C LEU A 300 -30.08 9.00 13.79
N LYS A 301 -30.62 9.66 14.81
CA LYS A 301 -31.63 9.07 15.71
C LYS A 301 -33.07 9.44 15.35
N ASN A 302 -33.28 10.66 14.88
CA ASN A 302 -34.64 11.17 14.66
C ASN A 302 -35.02 11.18 13.17
N ARG A 303 -34.03 11.43 12.28
CA ARG A 303 -34.29 11.60 10.84
C ARG A 303 -33.91 10.40 10.00
N ASP A 304 -33.48 9.28 10.62
CA ASP A 304 -33.07 8.04 9.93
C ASP A 304 -31.93 8.26 8.89
N GLY A 305 -31.07 9.24 9.18
CA GLY A 305 -29.93 9.57 8.32
C GLY A 305 -28.73 8.65 8.55
N LEU A 306 -27.69 8.84 7.74
CA LEU A 306 -26.48 8.01 7.74
C LEU A 306 -25.23 8.84 8.04
N MET A 307 -24.22 8.17 8.58
CA MET A 307 -22.87 8.72 8.70
C MET A 307 -21.88 7.70 8.17
N LEU A 308 -20.96 8.14 7.30
CA LEU A 308 -19.88 7.36 6.72
C LEU A 308 -18.55 8.03 7.05
N GLY A 309 -17.58 7.25 7.49
CA GLY A 309 -16.20 7.67 7.66
C GLY A 309 -15.25 6.81 6.85
N ILE A 310 -14.27 7.43 6.19
CA ILE A 310 -13.23 6.74 5.42
C ILE A 310 -11.86 7.06 6.02
N CYS A 311 -11.04 6.02 6.31
CA CYS A 311 -9.67 6.16 6.80
C CYS A 311 -9.61 7.08 8.04
N ASN A 312 -9.03 8.28 7.95
CA ASN A 312 -9.01 9.26 9.04
C ASN A 312 -10.42 9.66 9.50
N GLY A 313 -11.38 9.73 8.59
CA GLY A 313 -12.79 9.96 8.94
C GLY A 313 -13.44 8.78 9.68
N PHE A 314 -12.96 7.56 9.49
CA PHE A 314 -13.39 6.37 10.24
C PHE A 314 -12.80 6.35 11.66
N GLN A 315 -11.51 6.72 11.82
CA GLN A 315 -10.84 6.84 13.11
C GLN A 315 -11.54 7.82 14.05
#